data_6799e715369e5b7aaa5e4ba0a0240914
#
_entry.id   6799e715369e5b7aaa5e4ba0a0240914
#
_cell.length_a   1.000
_cell.length_b   1.000
_cell.length_c   1.000
_cell.angle_alpha   90.00
_cell.angle_beta   90.00
_cell.angle_gamma   90.00
#
_symmetry.space_group_name_H-M   'P 1'
#
loop_
_entity.id
_entity.type
_entity.pdbx_description
1 polymer ?
#
loop_
_entity_poly.entity_id
_entity_poly.type
_entity_poly.pdbx_seq_one_letter_code
_entity_poly.pdbx_strand_id
1 'polypeptide(L)'
;MSNNHVMEINEQYASWLNTYKWNYFITLRSNYKYNYMTVRTWMKRLFNKQTSVSRVFHVTERDKGDWTSNHTHVLIASNNELSYADIKKTFTCSVGDYQIIDDKEGVTKYITKFIDKDVDYDFKGNFSQ
;
A
#
# COMPACT_ATOMS: atom_id res chain seq x y z
N MET A 1 -25.96 -1.53 -30.21
CA MET A 1 -25.79 -1.78 -28.74
C MET A 1 -24.45 -1.26 -28.27
N SER A 2 -24.48 -0.58 -27.18
CA SER A 2 -23.24 -0.02 -26.63
C SER A 2 -22.43 -1.11 -25.92
N ASN A 3 -21.15 -1.21 -26.25
CA ASN A 3 -20.20 -2.05 -25.57
C ASN A 3 -19.37 -1.23 -24.60
N ASN A 4 -19.88 -0.07 -24.19
CA ASN A 4 -19.15 0.80 -23.30
C ASN A 4 -19.09 0.17 -21.92
N HIS A 5 -17.96 -0.43 -21.64
CA HIS A 5 -17.63 -0.85 -20.29
C HIS A 5 -17.03 0.35 -19.58
N VAL A 6 -17.75 0.86 -18.58
CA VAL A 6 -17.19 1.90 -17.71
C VAL A 6 -16.40 1.18 -16.63
N MET A 7 -15.08 1.37 -16.68
CA MET A 7 -14.19 0.78 -15.71
C MET A 7 -14.47 1.37 -14.34
N GLU A 8 -14.69 0.52 -13.35
CA GLU A 8 -14.86 0.94 -11.97
C GLU A 8 -13.60 1.63 -11.46
N ILE A 9 -13.74 2.51 -10.47
CA ILE A 9 -12.62 3.30 -9.97
C ILE A 9 -11.49 2.41 -9.41
N ASN A 10 -11.83 1.33 -8.72
CA ASN A 10 -10.84 0.39 -8.21
C ASN A 10 -10.07 -0.30 -9.36
N GLU A 11 -10.76 -0.63 -10.44
CA GLU A 11 -10.11 -1.20 -11.64
C GLU A 11 -9.17 -0.20 -12.30
N GLN A 12 -9.56 1.07 -12.33
CA GLN A 12 -8.71 2.14 -12.87
C GLN A 12 -7.43 2.27 -12.09
N TYR A 13 -7.52 2.24 -10.76
CA TYR A 13 -6.32 2.29 -9.90
C TYR A 13 -5.46 1.05 -10.07
N ALA A 14 -6.06 -0.14 -10.12
CA ALA A 14 -5.31 -1.37 -10.33
C ALA A 14 -4.57 -1.34 -11.68
N SER A 15 -5.24 -0.88 -12.74
CA SER A 15 -4.65 -0.75 -14.07
C SER A 15 -3.48 0.24 -14.06
N TRP A 16 -3.64 1.37 -13.40
CA TRP A 16 -2.58 2.36 -13.26
C TRP A 16 -1.39 1.80 -12.50
N LEU A 17 -1.63 1.15 -11.35
CA LEU A 17 -0.56 0.55 -10.54
C LEU A 17 0.20 -0.54 -11.30
N ASN A 18 -0.49 -1.28 -12.18
CA ASN A 18 0.15 -2.32 -12.98
C ASN A 18 1.14 -1.77 -14.00
N THR A 19 1.14 -0.46 -14.27
CA THR A 19 2.13 0.15 -15.17
C THR A 19 3.48 0.35 -14.48
N TYR A 20 3.56 0.12 -13.18
CA TYR A 20 4.77 0.31 -12.39
C TYR A 20 5.30 -1.02 -11.87
N LYS A 21 6.59 -1.02 -11.53
CA LYS A 21 7.22 -2.16 -10.86
C LYS A 21 7.00 -2.06 -9.36
N TRP A 22 6.65 -3.17 -8.73
CA TRP A 22 6.47 -3.31 -7.29
C TRP A 22 7.24 -4.51 -6.80
N ASN A 23 7.89 -4.39 -5.65
CA ASN A 23 8.76 -5.43 -5.10
C ASN A 23 8.16 -6.11 -3.88
N TYR A 24 7.49 -5.36 -3.01
CA TYR A 24 7.02 -5.89 -1.73
C TYR A 24 5.60 -5.43 -1.43
N PHE A 25 4.88 -6.31 -0.75
CA PHE A 25 3.58 -6.02 -0.15
C PHE A 25 3.69 -6.26 1.34
N ILE A 26 3.25 -5.31 2.15
CA ILE A 26 3.22 -5.45 3.60
C ILE A 26 1.89 -4.96 4.16
N THR A 27 1.58 -5.40 5.38
CA THR A 27 0.43 -4.90 6.14
C THR A 27 0.92 -4.35 7.46
N LEU A 28 0.52 -3.10 7.75
CA LEU A 28 0.85 -2.40 8.98
C LEU A 28 -0.38 -2.35 9.87
N ARG A 29 -0.20 -2.65 11.17
CA ARG A 29 -1.25 -2.54 12.18
C ARG A 29 -0.71 -1.82 13.39
N SER A 30 -1.59 -1.13 14.10
CA SER A 30 -1.26 -0.50 15.38
C SER A 30 -2.30 -0.93 16.41
N ASN A 31 -1.87 -1.07 17.67
CA ASN A 31 -2.76 -1.32 18.79
C ASN A 31 -3.59 -0.08 19.15
N TYR A 32 -3.25 1.05 18.57
CA TYR A 32 -3.92 2.32 18.81
C TYR A 32 -4.63 2.77 17.55
N LYS A 33 -5.72 3.49 17.74
CA LYS A 33 -6.41 4.13 16.66
C LYS A 33 -5.47 5.11 15.94
N TYR A 34 -5.48 5.09 14.62
CA TYR A 34 -4.66 6.01 13.83
C TYR A 34 -5.43 6.49 12.60
N ASN A 35 -4.96 7.58 12.02
CA ASN A 35 -5.57 8.21 10.86
C ASN A 35 -4.55 8.35 9.72
N TYR A 36 -4.98 9.00 8.64
CA TYR A 36 -4.13 9.19 7.45
C TYR A 36 -2.83 9.95 7.75
N MET A 37 -2.83 10.85 8.74
CA MET A 37 -1.62 11.59 9.11
C MET A 37 -0.57 10.68 9.73
N THR A 38 -1.00 9.73 10.52
CA THR A 38 -0.11 8.70 11.08
C THR A 38 0.54 7.88 9.96
N VAL A 39 -0.27 7.46 8.99
CA VAL A 39 0.22 6.66 7.86
C VAL A 39 1.21 7.47 7.03
N ARG A 40 0.96 8.74 6.80
CA ARG A 40 1.88 9.64 6.10
C ARG A 40 3.23 9.72 6.84
N THR A 41 3.19 9.80 8.15
CA THR A 41 4.41 9.81 8.97
C THR A 41 5.18 8.50 8.83
N TRP A 42 4.48 7.36 8.81
CA TRP A 42 5.09 6.05 8.57
C TRP A 42 5.79 6.01 7.22
N MET A 43 5.16 6.53 6.18
CA MET A 43 5.75 6.53 4.83
C MET A 43 6.97 7.46 4.75
N LYS A 44 6.93 8.61 5.40
CA LYS A 44 8.10 9.49 5.51
C LYS A 44 9.27 8.75 6.18
N ARG A 45 9.00 8.03 7.25
CA ARG A 45 10.02 7.25 7.96
C ARG A 45 10.61 6.17 7.03
N LEU A 46 9.75 5.49 6.26
CA LEU A 46 10.21 4.48 5.31
C LEU A 46 11.20 5.08 4.31
N PHE A 47 10.84 6.20 3.69
CA PHE A 47 11.71 6.87 2.72
C PHE A 47 13.01 7.36 3.35
N ASN A 48 12.96 7.82 4.60
CA ASN A 48 14.15 8.32 5.29
C ASN A 48 15.10 7.21 5.71
N LYS A 49 14.57 6.09 6.15
CA LYS A 49 15.38 4.97 6.68
C LYS A 49 15.80 3.97 5.61
N GLN A 50 14.99 3.80 4.58
CA GLN A 50 15.26 2.86 3.50
C GLN A 50 15.37 3.65 2.20
N THR A 51 16.56 4.21 1.96
CA THR A 51 16.79 5.15 0.86
C THR A 51 16.67 4.53 -0.53
N SER A 52 16.67 3.20 -0.62
CA SER A 52 16.44 2.50 -1.89
C SER A 52 14.96 2.46 -2.30
N VAL A 53 14.04 2.83 -1.40
CA VAL A 53 12.62 2.87 -1.72
C VAL A 53 12.37 4.01 -2.70
N SER A 54 11.77 3.68 -3.84
CA SER A 54 11.51 4.66 -4.91
C SER A 54 10.06 5.13 -4.93
N ARG A 55 9.11 4.27 -4.53
CA ARG A 55 7.69 4.64 -4.46
C ARG A 55 6.92 3.70 -3.56
N VAL A 56 5.80 4.21 -3.05
CA VAL A 56 4.82 3.42 -2.30
C VAL A 56 3.42 3.80 -2.73
N PHE A 57 2.50 2.86 -2.61
CA PHE A 57 1.06 3.09 -2.68
C PHE A 57 0.44 2.39 -1.48
N HIS A 58 -0.46 3.06 -0.76
CA HIS A 58 -1.02 2.48 0.44
C HIS A 58 -2.51 2.74 0.57
N VAL A 59 -3.19 1.79 1.19
CA VAL A 59 -4.64 1.85 1.47
C VAL A 59 -4.84 1.48 2.92
N THR A 60 -5.53 2.32 3.67
CA THR A 60 -5.91 2.03 5.04
C THR A 60 -7.36 1.58 5.07
N GLU A 61 -7.58 0.35 5.48
CA GLU A 61 -8.89 -0.25 5.64
C GLU A 61 -9.29 -0.22 7.10
N ARG A 62 -10.59 -0.01 7.34
CA ARG A 62 -11.15 -0.07 8.69
C ARG A 62 -11.97 -1.33 8.81
N ASP A 63 -11.73 -2.10 9.87
CA ASP A 63 -12.54 -3.28 10.13
C ASP A 63 -13.95 -2.85 10.52
N LYS A 64 -14.94 -3.57 10.00
CA LYS A 64 -16.35 -3.28 10.25
C LYS A 64 -16.63 -3.35 11.74
N GLY A 65 -17.18 -2.28 12.29
CA GLY A 65 -17.62 -2.21 13.67
C GLY A 65 -16.51 -2.03 14.69
N ASP A 66 -15.27 -2.12 14.31
CA ASP A 66 -14.13 -1.93 15.21
C ASP A 66 -13.00 -1.19 14.49
N TRP A 67 -13.05 0.11 14.54
CA TRP A 67 -12.05 0.96 13.91
C TRP A 67 -10.75 1.09 14.72
N THR A 68 -10.65 0.41 15.86
CA THR A 68 -9.38 0.22 16.54
C THR A 68 -8.53 -0.86 15.85
N SER A 69 -9.14 -1.63 14.95
CA SER A 69 -8.49 -2.70 14.20
C SER A 69 -8.10 -2.27 12.79
N ASN A 70 -7.89 -0.98 12.55
CA ASN A 70 -7.45 -0.48 11.25
C ASN A 70 -6.15 -1.15 10.82
N HIS A 71 -6.04 -1.42 9.52
CA HIS A 71 -4.80 -1.92 8.96
C HIS A 71 -4.51 -1.22 7.64
N THR A 72 -3.22 -1.10 7.34
CA THR A 72 -2.74 -0.40 6.15
C THR A 72 -1.96 -1.38 5.29
N HIS A 73 -2.40 -1.55 4.05
CA HIS A 73 -1.67 -2.32 3.05
C HIS A 73 -0.77 -1.38 2.26
N VAL A 74 0.46 -1.80 2.02
CA VAL A 74 1.46 -0.97 1.35
C VAL A 74 2.13 -1.77 0.24
N LEU A 75 2.11 -1.21 -0.97
CA LEU A 75 2.96 -1.65 -2.07
C LEU A 75 4.25 -0.84 -2.04
N ILE A 76 5.38 -1.50 -2.14
CA ILE A 76 6.71 -0.87 -2.07
C ILE A 76 7.51 -1.26 -3.30
N ALA A 77 8.08 -0.23 -3.97
CA ALA A 77 9.11 -0.44 -4.98
C ALA A 77 10.44 0.03 -4.41
N SER A 78 11.47 -0.81 -4.56
CA SER A 78 12.79 -0.54 -4.03
C SER A 78 13.85 -0.95 -5.05
N ASN A 79 14.93 -0.17 -5.13
CA ASN A 79 16.04 -0.50 -6.02
C ASN A 79 16.95 -1.59 -5.45
N ASN A 80 16.95 -1.75 -4.13
CA ASN A 80 17.71 -2.80 -3.44
C ASN A 80 16.74 -3.72 -2.70
N GLU A 81 17.20 -4.92 -2.39
CA GLU A 81 16.44 -5.84 -1.58
C GLU A 81 16.22 -5.27 -0.17
N LEU A 82 14.99 -5.44 0.34
CA LEU A 82 14.63 -5.13 1.70
C LEU A 82 14.10 -6.40 2.35
N SER A 83 14.82 -6.90 3.35
CA SER A 83 14.38 -8.07 4.10
C SER A 83 13.21 -7.72 5.02
N TYR A 84 12.53 -8.75 5.52
CA TYR A 84 11.52 -8.55 6.55
C TYR A 84 12.09 -7.78 7.75
N ALA A 85 13.33 -8.12 8.16
CA ALA A 85 14.00 -7.44 9.27
C ALA A 85 14.23 -5.95 8.97
N ASP A 86 14.63 -5.62 7.74
CA ASP A 86 14.80 -4.22 7.32
C ASP A 86 13.49 -3.45 7.42
N ILE A 87 12.41 -4.03 6.95
CA ILE A 87 11.08 -3.41 7.01
C ILE A 87 10.62 -3.29 8.46
N LYS A 88 10.76 -4.36 9.23
CA LYS A 88 10.28 -4.38 10.62
C LYS A 88 10.96 -3.32 11.48
N LYS A 89 12.27 -3.13 11.32
CA LYS A 89 12.99 -2.13 12.13
C LYS A 89 12.68 -0.69 11.69
N THR A 90 12.09 -0.51 10.52
CA THR A 90 11.72 0.81 10.01
C THR A 90 10.52 1.38 10.73
N PHE A 91 9.57 0.53 11.11
CA PHE A 91 8.29 0.96 11.67
C PHE A 91 8.21 0.70 13.17
N THR A 92 7.49 1.58 13.88
CA THR A 92 7.18 1.39 15.31
C THR A 92 5.89 0.60 15.49
N CYS A 93 5.08 0.46 14.44
CA CYS A 93 3.87 -0.35 14.45
C CYS A 93 4.18 -1.79 14.08
N SER A 94 3.17 -2.66 14.18
CA SER A 94 3.31 -4.07 13.80
C SER A 94 3.40 -4.20 12.29
N VAL A 95 4.35 -5.00 11.80
CA VAL A 95 4.49 -5.32 10.39
C VAL A 95 4.13 -6.79 10.19
N GLY A 96 3.09 -7.03 9.38
CA GLY A 96 2.68 -8.37 9.00
C GLY A 96 2.61 -8.52 7.50
N ASP A 97 2.29 -9.72 7.05
CA ASP A 97 2.05 -10.04 5.63
C ASP A 97 3.15 -9.56 4.68
N TYR A 98 4.40 -9.65 5.12
CA TYR A 98 5.52 -9.34 4.24
C TYR A 98 5.57 -10.36 3.10
N GLN A 99 5.45 -9.87 1.87
CA GLN A 99 5.48 -10.71 0.67
C GLN A 99 6.40 -10.09 -0.37
N ILE A 100 7.22 -10.93 -0.97
CA ILE A 100 7.93 -10.57 -2.20
C ILE A 100 6.92 -10.75 -3.33
N ILE A 101 6.71 -9.71 -4.13
CA ILE A 101 5.67 -9.71 -5.16
C ILE A 101 6.15 -10.48 -6.38
N ASP A 102 5.44 -11.55 -6.71
CA ASP A 102 5.62 -12.32 -7.95
C ASP A 102 4.36 -12.26 -8.84
N ASP A 103 3.20 -11.97 -8.25
CA ASP A 103 1.94 -11.78 -8.96
C ASP A 103 1.47 -10.34 -8.79
N LYS A 104 2.00 -9.46 -9.63
CA LYS A 104 1.70 -8.03 -9.58
C LYS A 104 0.20 -7.75 -9.80
N GLU A 105 -0.40 -8.41 -10.76
CA GLU A 105 -1.82 -8.21 -11.07
C GLU A 105 -2.72 -8.58 -9.90
N GLY A 106 -2.46 -9.72 -9.27
CA GLY A 106 -3.23 -10.16 -8.12
C GLY A 106 -3.13 -9.20 -6.96
N VAL A 107 -1.92 -8.72 -6.65
CA VAL A 107 -1.71 -7.84 -5.51
C VAL A 107 -2.27 -6.44 -5.75
N THR A 108 -2.20 -5.92 -6.96
CA THR A 108 -2.80 -4.60 -7.27
C THR A 108 -4.32 -4.66 -7.20
N LYS A 109 -4.93 -5.74 -7.65
CA LYS A 109 -6.37 -5.95 -7.50
C LYS A 109 -6.76 -6.06 -6.03
N TYR A 110 -5.97 -6.77 -5.25
CA TYR A 110 -6.24 -6.94 -3.83
C TYR A 110 -6.21 -5.60 -3.08
N ILE A 111 -5.16 -4.82 -3.28
CA ILE A 111 -4.98 -3.57 -2.52
C ILE A 111 -6.00 -2.50 -2.93
N THR A 112 -6.49 -2.55 -4.17
CA THR A 112 -7.41 -1.52 -4.70
C THR A 112 -8.88 -1.87 -4.53
N LYS A 113 -9.21 -3.08 -4.07
CA LYS A 113 -10.60 -3.57 -4.07
C LYS A 113 -11.57 -2.71 -3.25
N PHE A 114 -11.09 -1.92 -2.32
CA PHE A 114 -11.94 -1.09 -1.46
C PHE A 114 -11.84 0.41 -1.77
N ILE A 115 -11.17 0.81 -2.85
CA ILE A 115 -10.93 2.24 -3.13
C ILE A 115 -12.22 3.02 -3.35
N ASP A 116 -13.26 2.39 -3.87
CA ASP A 116 -14.57 3.02 -4.07
C ASP A 116 -15.39 3.13 -2.79
N LYS A 117 -14.83 2.74 -1.65
CA LYS A 117 -15.49 2.78 -0.35
C LYS A 117 -14.81 3.84 0.53
N ASP A 118 -15.30 3.99 1.75
CA ASP A 118 -14.75 4.95 2.71
C ASP A 118 -13.42 4.44 3.27
N VAL A 119 -12.37 4.59 2.50
CA VAL A 119 -11.00 4.23 2.88
C VAL A 119 -10.06 5.37 2.56
N ASP A 120 -8.98 5.45 3.32
CA ASP A 120 -7.89 6.39 3.04
C ASP A 120 -6.86 5.71 2.14
N TYR A 121 -6.46 6.38 1.07
CA TYR A 121 -5.38 5.88 0.23
C TYR A 121 -4.54 7.04 -0.29
N ASP A 122 -3.26 6.76 -0.56
CA ASP A 122 -2.34 7.77 -1.05
C ASP A 122 -1.11 7.08 -1.67
N PHE A 123 -0.27 7.88 -2.27
CA PHE A 123 0.97 7.40 -2.88
C PHE A 123 2.07 8.44 -2.69
N LYS A 124 3.32 7.98 -2.74
CA LYS A 124 4.49 8.83 -2.53
C LYS A 124 5.67 8.29 -3.32
N GLY A 125 6.48 9.18 -3.84
CA GLY A 125 7.72 8.83 -4.52
C GLY A 125 7.66 9.04 -6.01
N ASN A 126 8.45 8.26 -6.74
CA ASN A 126 8.63 8.43 -8.18
C ASN A 126 7.60 7.62 -8.95
N PHE A 127 6.63 8.30 -9.54
CA PHE A 127 5.60 7.73 -10.41
C PHE A 127 5.75 8.20 -11.87
N SER A 128 6.87 8.76 -12.22
CA SER A 128 7.16 9.06 -13.63
C SER A 128 7.49 7.75 -14.39
N GLN A 129 7.12 7.70 -15.63
CA GLN A 129 7.38 6.55 -16.51
C GLN A 129 8.42 6.87 -17.57
#